data_8c73f7e410da3395715343877f30eead
#
_entry.id   8c73f7e410da3395715343877f30eead
#
_cell.length_a   1.000
_cell.length_b   1.000
_cell.length_c   1.000
_cell.angle_alpha   90.00
_cell.angle_beta   90.00
_cell.angle_gamma   90.00
#
_symmetry.space_group_name_H-M   'P 1'
#
loop_
_entity.id
_entity.type
_entity.pdbx_description
1 polymer ?
#
loop_
_entity_poly.entity_id
_entity_poly.type
_entity_poly.pdbx_seq_one_letter_code
_entity_poly.pdbx_strand_id
1 'polypeptide(L)'
;MNFGMRSRKEKRMLEQKGQLFFDTEETGLTVKRIEKMIREDEISPLYPIAIDHFLNLTPLITTCAPKDLQWLKMEYTVPYFMDLAFRCRSNVYGVIFTRLDEKGKMEYFNNLGFQIDKCRKYNIIPTLLPFTPDNTISSISGDKWCLIDAESYWNEGRIIPVKPDEDTPVGVYASMGEWELLNNAVMAYVEDLCNKAKVKECLYQSFPGTDPSICWIDKDGVFNWMIIRTIIEDSDKDKPNFPEEVVEKLKKVKGKGHLCTAILSNPRTKGVLPRGEGVDIRMEIEDI
;
A
#
# COMPACT_ATOMS: atom_id res chain seq x y z
N MET A 1 -14.19 10.89 -13.87
CA MET A 1 -13.34 11.02 -15.07
C MET A 1 -13.05 9.61 -15.57
N ASN A 2 -13.43 9.31 -16.82
CA ASN A 2 -13.13 8.03 -17.43
C ASN A 2 -11.61 7.94 -17.66
N PHE A 3 -10.92 7.16 -16.88
CA PHE A 3 -9.57 6.71 -17.22
C PHE A 3 -9.69 5.66 -18.32
N GLY A 4 -9.84 6.13 -19.55
CA GLY A 4 -9.95 5.28 -20.70
C GLY A 4 -8.64 4.50 -20.93
N MET A 5 -8.74 3.26 -21.40
CA MET A 5 -7.59 2.49 -21.84
C MET A 5 -6.71 3.34 -22.77
N ARG A 6 -5.49 3.59 -22.36
CA ARG A 6 -4.51 4.32 -23.16
C ARG A 6 -4.33 3.63 -24.52
N SER A 7 -4.32 4.43 -25.58
CA SER A 7 -4.12 3.91 -26.92
C SER A 7 -2.74 3.23 -27.03
N ARG A 8 -2.58 2.26 -27.95
CA ARG A 8 -1.27 1.64 -28.24
C ARG A 8 -0.16 2.66 -28.51
N LYS A 9 -0.52 3.82 -29.06
CA LYS A 9 0.41 4.91 -29.36
C LYS A 9 0.86 5.63 -28.08
N GLU A 10 -0.04 5.86 -27.13
CA GLU A 10 0.29 6.45 -25.84
C GLU A 10 1.12 5.52 -24.97
N LYS A 11 0.83 4.21 -24.96
CA LYS A 11 1.67 3.20 -24.30
C LYS A 11 3.10 3.23 -24.85
N ARG A 12 3.29 3.24 -26.17
CA ARG A 12 4.63 3.35 -26.79
C ARG A 12 5.34 4.66 -26.46
N MET A 13 4.63 5.79 -26.41
CA MET A 13 5.23 7.07 -26.04
C MET A 13 5.69 7.11 -24.58
N LEU A 14 4.97 6.46 -23.68
CA LEU A 14 5.34 6.37 -22.27
C LEU A 14 6.54 5.44 -22.07
N GLU A 15 6.57 4.30 -22.76
CA GLU A 15 7.72 3.38 -22.81
C GLU A 15 8.99 4.10 -23.29
N GLN A 16 8.88 4.95 -24.30
CA GLN A 16 10.01 5.75 -24.82
C GLN A 16 10.48 6.86 -23.86
N LYS A 17 9.66 7.27 -22.89
CA LYS A 17 9.98 8.32 -21.92
C LYS A 17 10.50 7.80 -20.58
N GLY A 18 10.79 6.49 -20.48
CA GLY A 18 11.28 5.88 -19.23
C GLY A 18 10.21 5.88 -18.12
N GLN A 19 9.07 5.26 -18.42
CA GLN A 19 7.98 5.11 -17.47
C GLN A 19 8.38 4.17 -16.35
N LEU A 20 8.14 4.57 -15.11
CA LEU A 20 8.21 3.71 -13.92
C LEU A 20 6.80 3.27 -13.49
N PHE A 21 6.72 2.20 -12.71
CA PHE A 21 5.50 1.51 -12.29
C PHE A 21 4.79 0.84 -13.45
N PHE A 22 5.30 -0.34 -13.80
CA PHE A 22 4.72 -1.23 -14.80
C PHE A 22 3.66 -2.12 -14.16
N ASP A 23 2.53 -1.54 -13.82
CA ASP A 23 1.29 -2.29 -13.66
C ASP A 23 0.53 -2.23 -14.98
N THR A 24 -0.12 -3.31 -15.34
CA THR A 24 -1.01 -3.35 -16.50
C THR A 24 -2.18 -2.37 -16.38
N GLU A 25 -2.40 -1.81 -15.20
CA GLU A 25 -3.58 -1.01 -14.86
C GLU A 25 -3.30 0.46 -14.55
N GLU A 26 -2.16 1.08 -15.01
CA GLU A 26 -2.33 2.50 -15.29
C GLU A 26 -1.68 3.61 -14.54
N THR A 27 -0.60 3.48 -13.89
CA THR A 27 -0.09 4.75 -13.37
C THR A 27 1.10 5.33 -14.09
N GLY A 28 1.46 4.89 -15.25
CA GLY A 28 2.53 5.41 -16.11
C GLY A 28 3.22 6.67 -15.63
N LEU A 29 3.81 6.64 -14.44
CA LEU A 29 4.62 7.71 -13.94
C LEU A 29 5.95 7.72 -14.69
N THR A 30 6.38 8.88 -15.16
CA THR A 30 7.71 9.05 -15.75
C THR A 30 8.72 9.33 -14.65
N VAL A 31 10.00 9.00 -14.87
CA VAL A 31 11.10 9.35 -13.94
C VAL A 31 11.02 10.81 -13.52
N LYS A 32 10.83 11.72 -14.49
CA LYS A 32 10.71 13.16 -14.21
C LYS A 32 9.54 13.49 -13.26
N ARG A 33 8.40 12.79 -13.40
CA ARG A 33 7.24 12.99 -12.52
C ARG A 33 7.54 12.48 -11.12
N ILE A 34 8.18 11.31 -11.00
CA ILE A 34 8.59 10.72 -9.73
C ILE A 34 9.61 11.62 -9.03
N GLU A 35 10.64 12.07 -9.75
CA GLU A 35 11.62 13.01 -9.20
C GLU A 35 10.94 14.29 -8.68
N LYS A 36 9.94 14.78 -9.41
CA LYS A 36 9.14 15.94 -8.99
C LYS A 36 8.36 15.64 -7.71
N MET A 37 7.67 14.51 -7.65
CA MET A 37 6.91 14.08 -6.48
C MET A 37 7.81 13.92 -5.23
N ILE A 38 8.99 13.31 -5.40
CA ILE A 38 9.97 13.17 -4.31
C ILE A 38 10.47 14.55 -3.83
N ARG A 39 10.67 15.53 -4.74
CA ARG A 39 11.20 16.84 -4.40
C ARG A 39 10.16 17.81 -3.85
N GLU A 40 8.92 17.73 -4.30
CA GLU A 40 7.85 18.68 -4.01
C GLU A 40 6.87 18.16 -2.96
N ASP A 41 7.07 16.95 -2.44
CA ASP A 41 6.21 16.32 -1.42
C ASP A 41 4.71 16.41 -1.80
N GLU A 42 4.39 16.01 -3.05
CA GLU A 42 3.02 16.03 -3.57
C GLU A 42 2.14 15.00 -2.84
N ILE A 43 1.45 15.46 -1.83
CA ILE A 43 0.55 14.66 -1.00
C ILE A 43 -0.90 14.78 -1.50
N SER A 44 -1.68 13.71 -1.38
CA SER A 44 -3.14 13.77 -1.61
C SER A 44 -3.78 14.84 -0.71
N PRO A 45 -4.70 15.68 -1.21
CA PRO A 45 -5.34 16.71 -0.41
C PRO A 45 -6.14 16.18 0.79
N LEU A 46 -6.46 14.88 0.82
CA LEU A 46 -7.10 14.24 1.98
C LEU A 46 -6.11 13.68 3.00
N TYR A 47 -4.86 13.51 2.60
CA TYR A 47 -3.86 12.90 3.46
C TYR A 47 -3.51 13.76 4.69
N PRO A 48 -3.29 15.10 4.57
CA PRO A 48 -3.10 15.96 5.73
C PRO A 48 -4.29 15.89 6.69
N ILE A 49 -5.51 15.85 6.14
CA ILE A 49 -6.74 15.75 6.92
C ILE A 49 -6.79 14.43 7.69
N ALA A 50 -6.42 13.33 7.04
CA ALA A 50 -6.38 12.02 7.66
C ALA A 50 -5.32 11.93 8.77
N ILE A 51 -4.15 12.57 8.59
CA ILE A 51 -3.11 12.62 9.62
C ILE A 51 -3.56 13.44 10.82
N ASP A 52 -4.17 14.59 10.63
CA ASP A 52 -4.70 15.41 11.72
C ASP A 52 -5.73 14.65 12.56
N HIS A 53 -6.52 13.81 11.91
CA HIS A 53 -7.47 12.93 12.59
C HIS A 53 -6.88 11.60 13.06
N PHE A 54 -5.67 11.25 12.63
CA PHE A 54 -5.07 9.94 12.85
C PHE A 54 -4.97 9.55 14.33
N LEU A 55 -4.57 10.47 15.21
CA LEU A 55 -4.49 10.23 16.65
C LEU A 55 -5.87 9.92 17.25
N ASN A 56 -6.93 10.43 16.64
CA ASN A 56 -8.32 10.22 17.04
C ASN A 56 -8.99 9.07 16.28
N LEU A 57 -8.35 8.54 15.24
CA LEU A 57 -8.93 7.51 14.37
C LEU A 57 -9.00 6.16 15.06
N THR A 58 -7.97 5.78 15.80
CA THR A 58 -7.92 4.48 16.47
C THR A 58 -9.14 4.21 17.35
N PRO A 59 -9.59 5.09 18.26
CA PRO A 59 -10.78 4.86 19.06
C PRO A 59 -12.09 4.90 18.27
N LEU A 60 -12.10 5.45 17.04
CA LEU A 60 -13.26 5.48 16.15
C LEU A 60 -13.35 4.23 15.27
N ILE A 61 -12.25 3.53 15.05
CA ILE A 61 -12.18 2.34 14.21
C ILE A 61 -12.30 1.07 15.04
N THR A 62 -11.79 1.08 16.26
CA THR A 62 -11.69 -0.11 17.08
C THR A 62 -11.62 0.22 18.56
N THR A 63 -12.14 -0.69 19.38
CA THR A 63 -11.92 -0.71 20.84
C THR A 63 -10.86 -1.74 21.23
N CYS A 64 -10.21 -2.38 20.27
CA CYS A 64 -9.15 -3.36 20.49
C CYS A 64 -8.07 -2.81 21.41
N ALA A 65 -7.59 -3.67 22.28
CA ALA A 65 -6.37 -3.36 23.04
C ALA A 65 -5.22 -3.04 22.06
N PRO A 66 -4.31 -2.11 22.40
CA PRO A 66 -3.20 -1.74 21.50
C PRO A 66 -2.36 -2.92 21.01
N LYS A 67 -2.29 -4.02 21.78
CA LYS A 67 -1.59 -5.26 21.39
C LYS A 67 -2.27 -6.02 20.22
N ASP A 68 -3.56 -5.82 20.03
CA ASP A 68 -4.37 -6.52 19.04
C ASP A 68 -4.53 -5.70 17.73
N LEU A 69 -4.11 -4.42 17.76
CA LEU A 69 -4.14 -3.51 16.63
C LEU A 69 -2.73 -3.16 16.19
N GLN A 70 -2.48 -3.23 14.89
CA GLN A 70 -1.24 -2.76 14.27
C GLN A 70 -1.56 -2.00 12.99
N TRP A 71 -1.05 -0.78 12.88
CA TRP A 71 -1.05 -0.04 11.63
C TRP A 71 0.00 -0.63 10.69
N LEU A 72 -0.41 -0.97 9.48
CA LEU A 72 0.43 -1.58 8.44
C LEU A 72 0.80 -0.59 7.35
N LYS A 73 -0.09 0.37 7.07
CA LYS A 73 0.14 1.43 6.10
C LYS A 73 -0.49 2.71 6.63
N MET A 74 0.33 3.73 6.79
CA MET A 74 -0.06 5.05 7.27
C MET A 74 0.43 6.17 6.37
N GLU A 75 1.11 5.85 5.28
CA GLU A 75 1.72 6.80 4.39
C GLU A 75 1.13 6.71 2.99
N TYR A 76 1.11 7.83 2.31
CA TYR A 76 0.68 7.90 0.93
C TYR A 76 1.71 7.23 0.02
N THR A 77 1.29 6.21 -0.70
CA THR A 77 2.11 5.47 -1.66
C THR A 77 1.42 5.38 -3.01
N VAL A 78 2.20 5.37 -4.08
CA VAL A 78 1.70 5.31 -5.47
C VAL A 78 2.24 4.05 -6.13
N PRO A 79 1.42 3.27 -6.84
CA PRO A 79 -0.03 3.36 -6.99
C PRO A 79 -0.77 2.94 -5.72
N TYR A 80 -1.87 3.56 -5.43
CA TYR A 80 -2.62 3.28 -4.21
C TYR A 80 -3.96 2.61 -4.52
N PHE A 81 -4.26 1.55 -3.78
CA PHE A 81 -5.55 0.88 -3.80
C PHE A 81 -6.27 0.97 -2.45
N MET A 82 -5.61 1.51 -1.46
CA MET A 82 -6.14 1.89 -0.15
C MET A 82 -5.32 3.05 0.42
N ASP A 83 -5.93 3.92 1.17
CA ASP A 83 -5.28 5.08 1.78
C ASP A 83 -4.52 4.69 3.05
N LEU A 84 -5.17 3.91 3.91
CA LEU A 84 -4.57 3.35 5.12
C LEU A 84 -4.79 1.84 5.17
N ALA A 85 -4.02 1.15 6.01
CA ALA A 85 -4.28 -0.23 6.35
C ALA A 85 -3.90 -0.52 7.80
N PHE A 86 -4.70 -1.33 8.45
CA PHE A 86 -4.41 -1.82 9.78
C PHE A 86 -4.78 -3.29 9.92
N ARG A 87 -4.14 -3.94 10.86
CA ARG A 87 -4.48 -5.28 11.30
C ARG A 87 -5.21 -5.19 12.63
N CYS A 88 -6.34 -5.86 12.73
CA CYS A 88 -6.98 -6.15 14.00
C CYS A 88 -7.00 -7.66 14.17
N ARG A 89 -6.27 -8.18 15.13
CA ARG A 89 -6.06 -9.63 15.34
C ARG A 89 -5.61 -10.33 14.05
N SER A 90 -6.40 -11.27 13.52
CA SER A 90 -6.08 -12.03 12.30
C SER A 90 -6.55 -11.37 11.01
N ASN A 91 -7.35 -10.30 11.06
CA ASN A 91 -7.87 -9.63 9.88
C ASN A 91 -7.08 -8.37 9.53
N VAL A 92 -6.87 -8.14 8.25
CA VAL A 92 -6.32 -6.90 7.72
C VAL A 92 -7.44 -6.12 7.05
N TYR A 93 -7.54 -4.85 7.40
CA TYR A 93 -8.52 -3.91 6.88
C TYR A 93 -7.80 -2.86 6.04
N GLY A 94 -8.26 -2.68 4.81
CA GLY A 94 -7.84 -1.60 3.92
C GLY A 94 -8.85 -0.46 3.98
N VAL A 95 -8.40 0.73 4.33
CA VAL A 95 -9.26 1.90 4.47
C VAL A 95 -9.15 2.76 3.22
N ILE A 96 -10.28 3.03 2.61
CA ILE A 96 -10.44 3.86 1.42
C ILE A 96 -11.18 5.13 1.82
N PHE A 97 -10.59 6.28 1.58
CA PHE A 97 -11.21 7.56 1.92
C PHE A 97 -12.30 7.92 0.92
N THR A 98 -13.42 8.35 1.44
CA THR A 98 -14.54 8.88 0.65
C THR A 98 -14.99 10.22 1.21
N ARG A 99 -15.64 11.03 0.39
CA ARG A 99 -16.27 12.28 0.83
C ARG A 99 -17.78 12.16 0.67
N LEU A 100 -18.53 12.64 1.63
CA LEU A 100 -19.96 12.82 1.50
C LEU A 100 -20.24 14.13 0.77
N ASP A 101 -21.13 14.09 -0.21
CA ASP A 101 -21.70 15.31 -0.78
C ASP A 101 -22.75 15.93 0.19
N GLU A 102 -23.29 17.10 -0.17
CA GLU A 102 -24.32 17.79 0.62
C GLU A 102 -25.60 16.96 0.81
N LYS A 103 -25.79 15.92 0.00
CA LYS A 103 -26.94 15.00 0.06
C LYS A 103 -26.63 13.71 0.83
N GLY A 104 -25.40 13.60 1.38
CA GLY A 104 -24.93 12.42 2.09
C GLY A 104 -24.55 11.24 1.19
N LYS A 105 -24.39 11.45 -0.12
CA LYS A 105 -23.90 10.44 -1.05
C LYS A 105 -22.38 10.44 -1.04
N MET A 106 -21.78 9.24 -1.07
CA MET A 106 -20.33 9.08 -1.11
C MET A 106 -19.76 9.39 -2.51
N GLU A 107 -18.75 10.22 -2.53
CA GLU A 107 -17.91 10.49 -3.69
C GLU A 107 -16.55 9.78 -3.54
N TYR A 108 -16.06 9.21 -4.63
CA TYR A 108 -14.80 8.45 -4.64
C TYR A 108 -13.76 9.21 -5.46
N PHE A 109 -12.53 9.23 -4.94
CA PHE A 109 -11.39 9.87 -5.62
C PHE A 109 -10.75 8.97 -6.67
N ASN A 110 -10.95 7.65 -6.56
CA ASN A 110 -10.39 6.63 -7.42
C ASN A 110 -11.46 5.62 -7.86
N ASN A 111 -11.07 4.68 -8.71
CA ASN A 111 -11.96 3.59 -9.09
C ASN A 111 -12.16 2.63 -7.90
N LEU A 112 -13.27 2.79 -7.18
CA LEU A 112 -13.59 2.00 -6.00
C LEU A 112 -13.67 0.49 -6.30
N GLY A 113 -14.26 0.10 -7.43
CA GLY A 113 -14.33 -1.30 -7.82
C GLY A 113 -12.95 -1.94 -7.94
N PHE A 114 -12.01 -1.22 -8.57
CA PHE A 114 -10.62 -1.65 -8.66
C PHE A 114 -9.95 -1.79 -7.27
N GLN A 115 -10.17 -0.82 -6.39
CA GLN A 115 -9.61 -0.85 -5.03
C GLN A 115 -10.14 -2.05 -4.23
N ILE A 116 -11.44 -2.35 -4.34
CA ILE A 116 -12.07 -3.52 -3.72
C ILE A 116 -11.46 -4.81 -4.26
N ASP A 117 -11.36 -4.95 -5.58
CA ASP A 117 -10.80 -6.16 -6.22
C ASP A 117 -9.35 -6.41 -5.79
N LYS A 118 -8.56 -5.36 -5.66
CA LYS A 118 -7.18 -5.48 -5.18
C LYS A 118 -7.11 -5.87 -3.70
N CYS A 119 -7.93 -5.27 -2.84
CA CYS A 119 -8.02 -5.68 -1.44
C CYS A 119 -8.37 -7.17 -1.34
N ARG A 120 -9.39 -7.63 -2.06
CA ARG A 120 -9.80 -9.05 -2.10
C ARG A 120 -8.67 -9.96 -2.53
N LYS A 121 -7.97 -9.61 -3.62
CA LYS A 121 -6.85 -10.39 -4.15
C LYS A 121 -5.79 -10.68 -3.08
N TYR A 122 -5.56 -9.73 -2.18
CA TYR A 122 -4.55 -9.84 -1.12
C TYR A 122 -5.13 -10.19 0.26
N ASN A 123 -6.37 -10.67 0.30
CA ASN A 123 -7.06 -11.04 1.54
C ASN A 123 -7.11 -9.90 2.56
N ILE A 124 -7.40 -8.70 2.07
CA ILE A 124 -7.61 -7.47 2.83
C ILE A 124 -9.10 -7.14 2.76
N ILE A 125 -9.71 -6.84 3.88
CA ILE A 125 -11.12 -6.44 3.97
C ILE A 125 -11.21 -4.96 3.57
N PRO A 126 -11.87 -4.61 2.44
CA PRO A 126 -11.98 -3.23 2.00
C PRO A 126 -13.04 -2.50 2.82
N THR A 127 -12.66 -1.34 3.36
CA THR A 127 -13.56 -0.49 4.14
C THR A 127 -13.54 0.95 3.63
N LEU A 128 -14.64 1.67 3.77
CA LEU A 128 -14.74 3.09 3.46
C LEU A 128 -14.69 3.89 4.75
N LEU A 129 -13.96 5.00 4.73
CA LEU A 129 -13.97 6.03 5.77
C LEU A 129 -14.50 7.33 5.18
N PRO A 130 -15.75 7.69 5.48
CA PRO A 130 -16.37 8.88 4.91
C PRO A 130 -16.00 10.14 5.69
N PHE A 131 -15.67 11.18 4.95
CA PHE A 131 -15.48 12.54 5.44
C PHE A 131 -16.68 13.40 5.04
N THR A 132 -17.13 14.23 5.95
CA THR A 132 -18.13 15.26 5.67
C THR A 132 -17.56 16.38 4.77
N PRO A 133 -18.37 17.26 4.19
CA PRO A 133 -17.87 18.38 3.39
C PRO A 133 -16.92 19.32 4.14
N ASP A 134 -17.05 19.43 5.46
CA ASP A 134 -16.18 20.20 6.36
C ASP A 134 -14.94 19.40 6.84
N ASN A 135 -14.65 18.26 6.20
CA ASN A 135 -13.51 17.40 6.47
C ASN A 135 -13.48 16.74 7.85
N THR A 136 -14.60 16.57 8.49
CA THR A 136 -14.70 15.75 9.71
C THR A 136 -15.07 14.31 9.36
N ILE A 137 -14.71 13.35 10.23
CA ILE A 137 -15.09 11.95 10.03
C ILE A 137 -16.57 11.80 10.35
N SER A 138 -17.33 11.23 9.41
CA SER A 138 -18.77 10.99 9.59
C SER A 138 -19.00 9.71 10.39
N SER A 139 -19.71 9.82 11.49
CA SER A 139 -20.31 8.66 12.17
C SER A 139 -21.66 8.36 11.53
N ILE A 140 -21.75 7.24 10.82
CA ILE A 140 -22.88 6.98 9.90
C ILE A 140 -24.09 6.39 10.59
N SER A 141 -23.96 5.79 11.74
CA SER A 141 -25.06 5.05 12.38
C SER A 141 -25.47 5.58 13.75
N GLY A 142 -24.96 6.74 14.18
CA GLY A 142 -25.11 7.17 15.59
C GLY A 142 -24.27 6.32 16.57
N ASP A 143 -23.63 5.27 16.07
CA ASP A 143 -22.64 4.46 16.78
C ASP A 143 -21.25 5.11 16.73
N LYS A 144 -20.35 4.63 17.56
CA LYS A 144 -18.94 5.09 17.60
C LYS A 144 -18.16 4.74 16.33
N TRP A 145 -18.69 3.85 15.50
CA TRP A 145 -18.02 3.26 14.35
C TRP A 145 -18.16 4.13 13.11
N CYS A 146 -17.04 4.35 12.42
CA CYS A 146 -17.00 5.18 11.22
C CYS A 146 -16.64 4.39 9.95
N LEU A 147 -16.24 3.12 10.06
CA LEU A 147 -15.92 2.30 8.91
C LEU A 147 -17.16 1.63 8.34
N ILE A 148 -17.23 1.59 7.01
CA ILE A 148 -18.32 0.97 6.25
C ILE A 148 -17.74 -0.16 5.41
N ASP A 149 -18.50 -1.24 5.26
CA ASP A 149 -18.17 -2.30 4.32
C ASP A 149 -18.25 -1.78 2.88
N ALA A 150 -17.09 -1.76 2.22
CA ALA A 150 -16.96 -1.20 0.89
C ALA A 150 -17.68 -2.04 -0.16
N GLU A 151 -17.73 -3.36 0.01
CA GLU A 151 -18.36 -4.27 -0.95
C GLU A 151 -19.89 -4.16 -0.94
N SER A 152 -20.50 -4.16 0.24
CA SER A 152 -21.94 -3.99 0.37
C SER A 152 -22.39 -2.64 -0.16
N TYR A 153 -21.57 -1.60 0.08
CA TYR A 153 -21.87 -0.29 -0.48
C TYR A 153 -21.73 -0.26 -2.01
N TRP A 154 -20.65 -0.83 -2.56
CA TRP A 154 -20.41 -0.86 -4.01
C TRP A 154 -21.47 -1.65 -4.77
N ASN A 155 -21.82 -2.84 -4.27
CA ASN A 155 -22.72 -3.75 -4.97
C ASN A 155 -24.20 -3.42 -4.78
N GLU A 156 -24.58 -2.92 -3.61
CA GLU A 156 -26.00 -2.84 -3.19
C GLU A 156 -26.39 -1.45 -2.68
N GLY A 157 -25.45 -0.52 -2.55
CA GLY A 157 -25.69 0.80 -1.94
C GLY A 157 -26.00 0.74 -0.44
N ARG A 158 -25.76 -0.41 0.21
CA ARG A 158 -26.04 -0.59 1.63
C ARG A 158 -24.89 -0.06 2.49
N ILE A 159 -25.26 0.68 3.52
CA ILE A 159 -24.33 1.16 4.54
C ILE A 159 -24.33 0.14 5.69
N ILE A 160 -23.29 -0.68 5.74
CA ILE A 160 -23.06 -1.69 6.79
C ILE A 160 -21.84 -1.26 7.59
N PRO A 161 -21.98 -0.95 8.90
CA PRO A 161 -20.84 -0.63 9.74
C PRO A 161 -19.91 -1.83 9.88
N VAL A 162 -18.59 -1.59 9.77
CA VAL A 162 -17.57 -2.58 10.05
C VAL A 162 -17.07 -2.39 11.48
N LYS A 163 -17.09 -3.47 12.24
CA LYS A 163 -16.67 -3.50 13.65
C LYS A 163 -15.51 -4.47 13.84
N PRO A 164 -14.27 -4.04 13.62
CA PRO A 164 -13.10 -4.94 13.60
C PRO A 164 -12.99 -5.82 14.83
N ASP A 165 -13.40 -5.35 16.01
CA ASP A 165 -13.33 -6.09 17.26
C ASP A 165 -14.34 -7.23 17.35
N GLU A 166 -15.55 -7.01 16.81
CA GLU A 166 -16.65 -7.95 16.82
C GLU A 166 -16.50 -8.95 15.66
N ASP A 167 -16.05 -8.45 14.49
CA ASP A 167 -15.95 -9.22 13.25
C ASP A 167 -14.73 -10.16 13.21
N THR A 168 -13.76 -9.98 14.13
CA THR A 168 -12.53 -10.77 14.13
C THR A 168 -12.45 -11.69 15.35
N PRO A 169 -12.49 -13.04 15.15
CA PRO A 169 -12.41 -13.99 16.24
C PRO A 169 -11.11 -13.88 17.05
N VAL A 170 -11.19 -14.07 18.36
CA VAL A 170 -10.02 -14.15 19.24
C VAL A 170 -9.35 -15.50 19.07
N GLY A 171 -8.02 -15.53 18.95
CA GLY A 171 -7.24 -16.76 18.94
C GLY A 171 -7.13 -17.46 17.57
N VAL A 172 -7.63 -16.85 16.50
CA VAL A 172 -7.37 -17.32 15.14
C VAL A 172 -6.09 -16.66 14.64
N TYR A 173 -5.08 -17.46 14.33
CA TYR A 173 -3.82 -16.99 13.77
C TYR A 173 -3.82 -17.24 12.26
N ALA A 174 -3.96 -16.19 11.49
CA ALA A 174 -3.78 -16.23 10.04
C ALA A 174 -2.30 -15.94 9.68
N SER A 175 -1.81 -16.58 8.63
CA SER A 175 -0.51 -16.25 8.06
C SER A 175 -0.55 -14.92 7.33
N MET A 176 0.59 -14.23 7.28
CA MET A 176 0.76 -13.03 6.47
C MET A 176 0.54 -13.35 4.99
N GLY A 177 -0.19 -12.48 4.31
CA GLY A 177 -0.39 -12.55 2.87
C GLY A 177 0.77 -11.92 2.09
N GLU A 178 0.78 -12.11 0.78
CA GLU A 178 1.83 -11.61 -0.12
C GLU A 178 2.04 -10.10 0.02
N TRP A 179 0.96 -9.32 0.10
CA TRP A 179 1.05 -7.88 0.31
C TRP A 179 1.72 -7.52 1.64
N GLU A 180 1.36 -8.20 2.73
CA GLU A 180 1.94 -7.91 4.05
C GLU A 180 3.44 -8.23 4.09
N LEU A 181 3.85 -9.32 3.47
CA LEU A 181 5.26 -9.69 3.36
C LEU A 181 6.05 -8.62 2.61
N LEU A 182 5.56 -8.20 1.45
CA LEU A 182 6.21 -7.16 0.65
C LEU A 182 6.20 -5.81 1.38
N ASN A 183 5.10 -5.46 2.05
CA ASN A 183 5.01 -4.23 2.82
C ASN A 183 6.03 -4.18 3.96
N ASN A 184 6.18 -5.26 4.71
CA ASN A 184 7.19 -5.34 5.76
C ASN A 184 8.62 -5.18 5.20
N ALA A 185 8.93 -5.81 4.07
CA ALA A 185 10.24 -5.69 3.43
C ALA A 185 10.50 -4.27 2.91
N VAL A 186 9.52 -3.66 2.24
CA VAL A 186 9.63 -2.28 1.74
C VAL A 186 9.83 -1.31 2.88
N MET A 187 9.03 -1.39 3.95
CA MET A 187 9.13 -0.49 5.09
C MET A 187 10.47 -0.63 5.82
N ALA A 188 10.97 -1.86 6.02
CA ALA A 188 12.28 -2.07 6.62
C ALA A 188 13.41 -1.43 5.79
N TYR A 189 13.35 -1.52 4.45
CA TYR A 189 14.35 -0.88 3.59
C TYR A 189 14.23 0.65 3.58
N VAL A 190 13.01 1.18 3.57
CA VAL A 190 12.77 2.63 3.68
C VAL A 190 13.33 3.19 4.99
N GLU A 191 13.11 2.49 6.09
CA GLU A 191 13.67 2.86 7.38
C GLU A 191 15.21 2.87 7.35
N ASP A 192 15.82 1.87 6.72
CA ASP A 192 17.28 1.80 6.53
C ASP A 192 17.81 2.95 5.65
N LEU A 193 17.10 3.30 4.56
CA LEU A 193 17.43 4.46 3.72
C LEU A 193 17.41 5.76 4.52
N CYS A 194 16.36 5.98 5.30
CA CYS A 194 16.22 7.20 6.10
C CYS A 194 17.27 7.26 7.22
N ASN A 195 17.47 6.17 7.97
CA ASN A 195 18.32 6.16 9.16
C ASN A 195 19.80 6.03 8.83
N LYS A 196 20.19 5.12 7.91
CA LYS A 196 21.58 4.80 7.60
C LYS A 196 22.12 5.63 6.43
N ALA A 197 21.40 5.69 5.33
CA ALA A 197 21.83 6.42 4.14
C ALA A 197 21.49 7.91 4.17
N LYS A 198 20.73 8.37 5.16
CA LYS A 198 20.31 9.78 5.31
C LYS A 198 19.54 10.31 4.09
N VAL A 199 18.85 9.43 3.39
CA VAL A 199 17.90 9.82 2.35
C VAL A 199 16.73 10.50 3.04
N LYS A 200 16.41 11.72 2.63
CA LYS A 200 15.34 12.51 3.24
C LYS A 200 13.97 12.13 2.71
N GLU A 201 13.93 11.78 1.44
CA GLU A 201 12.68 11.56 0.70
C GLU A 201 12.85 10.37 -0.24
N CYS A 202 11.87 9.49 -0.25
CA CYS A 202 11.76 8.39 -1.18
C CYS A 202 10.28 8.18 -1.56
N LEU A 203 10.06 7.67 -2.75
CA LEU A 203 8.75 7.19 -3.18
C LEU A 203 8.77 5.66 -3.13
N TYR A 204 7.79 5.06 -2.50
CA TYR A 204 7.70 3.61 -2.39
C TYR A 204 6.28 3.10 -2.52
N GLN A 205 6.17 1.84 -2.83
CA GLN A 205 4.93 1.11 -2.88
C GLN A 205 5.18 -0.37 -2.54
N SER A 206 4.19 -1.03 -1.98
CA SER A 206 4.25 -2.44 -1.58
C SER A 206 3.21 -3.30 -2.31
N PHE A 207 2.85 -2.90 -3.53
CA PHE A 207 1.86 -3.61 -4.33
C PHE A 207 2.53 -4.77 -5.07
N PRO A 208 2.18 -6.04 -4.77
CA PRO A 208 2.79 -7.18 -5.46
C PRO A 208 2.53 -7.12 -6.97
N GLY A 209 3.60 -7.35 -7.74
CA GLY A 209 3.55 -7.28 -9.21
C GLY A 209 3.62 -5.87 -9.80
N THR A 210 3.77 -4.84 -8.98
CA THR A 210 4.04 -3.48 -9.43
C THR A 210 5.50 -3.11 -9.17
N ASP A 211 6.19 -2.58 -10.16
CA ASP A 211 7.61 -2.25 -10.11
C ASP A 211 7.91 -0.82 -10.60
N PRO A 212 8.91 -0.19 -10.04
CA PRO A 212 9.76 -0.59 -8.92
C PRO A 212 9.06 -0.46 -7.56
N SER A 213 9.57 -1.15 -6.53
CA SER A 213 9.05 -1.05 -5.17
C SER A 213 9.45 0.25 -4.48
N ILE A 214 10.68 0.73 -4.73
CA ILE A 214 11.21 1.95 -4.11
C ILE A 214 11.97 2.77 -5.15
N CYS A 215 11.82 4.11 -5.08
CA CYS A 215 12.62 5.09 -5.81
C CYS A 215 13.14 6.15 -4.84
N TRP A 216 14.40 6.55 -4.98
CA TRP A 216 14.97 7.63 -4.16
C TRP A 216 16.05 8.40 -4.92
N ILE A 217 16.39 9.56 -4.37
CA ILE A 217 17.54 10.35 -4.83
C ILE A 217 18.58 10.27 -3.72
N ASP A 218 19.79 9.77 -4.05
CA ASP A 218 20.86 9.68 -3.07
C ASP A 218 21.50 11.05 -2.78
N LYS A 219 22.44 11.05 -1.82
CA LYS A 219 23.16 12.27 -1.41
C LYS A 219 23.95 12.95 -2.55
N ASP A 220 24.29 12.19 -3.59
CA ASP A 220 25.04 12.68 -4.76
C ASP A 220 24.08 13.15 -5.87
N GLY A 221 22.78 13.13 -5.62
CA GLY A 221 21.73 13.55 -6.54
C GLY A 221 21.44 12.51 -7.63
N VAL A 222 21.90 11.27 -7.45
CA VAL A 222 21.64 10.19 -8.40
C VAL A 222 20.29 9.57 -8.10
N PHE A 223 19.48 9.39 -9.14
CA PHE A 223 18.22 8.66 -9.05
C PHE A 223 18.51 7.15 -8.94
N ASN A 224 17.84 6.51 -7.98
CA ASN A 224 17.94 5.07 -7.73
C ASN A 224 16.56 4.45 -7.75
N TRP A 225 16.47 3.20 -8.14
CA TRP A 225 15.24 2.42 -8.06
C TRP A 225 15.53 0.97 -7.66
N MET A 226 14.57 0.34 -6.99
CA MET A 226 14.70 -1.02 -6.49
C MET A 226 13.44 -1.84 -6.73
N ILE A 227 13.61 -3.07 -7.18
CA ILE A 227 12.58 -4.10 -7.19
C ILE A 227 12.80 -4.99 -5.97
N ILE A 228 11.78 -5.15 -5.13
CA ILE A 228 11.82 -6.06 -3.99
C ILE A 228 10.91 -7.26 -4.27
N ARG A 229 11.44 -8.44 -4.01
CA ARG A 229 10.70 -9.71 -3.98
C ARG A 229 10.91 -10.37 -2.63
N THR A 230 9.88 -11.07 -2.14
CA THR A 230 9.89 -11.69 -0.81
C THR A 230 9.86 -13.20 -0.90
N ILE A 231 10.60 -13.84 -0.01
CA ILE A 231 10.50 -15.28 0.27
C ILE A 231 10.39 -15.49 1.78
N ILE A 232 9.75 -16.57 2.18
CA ILE A 232 9.75 -17.01 3.57
C ILE A 232 10.86 -18.05 3.70
N GLU A 233 11.76 -17.87 4.68
CA GLU A 233 12.83 -18.81 4.98
C GLU A 233 12.23 -20.19 5.35
N ASP A 234 12.90 -21.25 4.96
CA ASP A 234 12.42 -22.63 5.15
C ASP A 234 11.04 -22.95 4.50
N SER A 235 10.55 -22.12 3.59
CA SER A 235 9.39 -22.46 2.77
C SER A 235 9.82 -23.29 1.56
N ASP A 236 8.94 -24.17 1.09
CA ASP A 236 9.16 -24.95 -0.15
C ASP A 236 9.04 -24.11 -1.44
N LYS A 237 9.00 -22.79 -1.31
CA LYS A 237 8.90 -21.89 -2.45
C LYS A 237 10.26 -21.66 -3.10
N ASP A 238 10.27 -21.68 -4.41
CA ASP A 238 11.42 -21.33 -5.24
C ASP A 238 11.89 -19.89 -4.97
N LYS A 239 13.16 -19.64 -5.33
CA LYS A 239 13.70 -18.26 -5.29
C LYS A 239 12.79 -17.31 -6.08
N PRO A 240 12.63 -16.07 -5.61
CA PRO A 240 11.76 -15.11 -6.26
C PRO A 240 12.28 -14.83 -7.68
N ASN A 241 11.34 -14.79 -8.62
CA ASN A 241 11.65 -14.43 -9.98
C ASN A 241 11.49 -12.92 -10.17
N PHE A 242 12.52 -12.28 -10.72
CA PHE A 242 12.46 -10.90 -11.22
C PHE A 242 12.08 -10.97 -12.70
N PRO A 243 10.90 -10.47 -13.11
CA PRO A 243 10.45 -10.54 -14.49
C PRO A 243 11.46 -9.85 -15.43
N GLU A 244 12.13 -10.61 -16.28
CA GLU A 244 13.20 -10.11 -17.16
C GLU A 244 12.74 -8.92 -18.02
N GLU A 245 11.51 -8.98 -18.53
CA GLU A 245 10.93 -7.89 -19.31
C GLU A 245 10.85 -6.57 -18.52
N VAL A 246 10.50 -6.64 -17.24
CA VAL A 246 10.41 -5.47 -16.34
C VAL A 246 11.79 -4.92 -16.05
N VAL A 247 12.73 -5.80 -15.71
CA VAL A 247 14.13 -5.44 -15.45
C VAL A 247 14.74 -4.73 -16.66
N GLU A 248 14.58 -5.29 -17.87
CA GLU A 248 15.08 -4.69 -19.10
C GLU A 248 14.42 -3.35 -19.46
N LYS A 249 13.16 -3.17 -19.08
CA LYS A 249 12.50 -1.86 -19.21
C LYS A 249 13.08 -0.83 -18.22
N LEU A 250 13.30 -1.24 -16.99
CA LEU A 250 13.83 -0.36 -15.95
C LEU A 250 15.31 -0.01 -16.17
N LYS A 251 16.13 -0.92 -16.73
CA LYS A 251 17.52 -0.61 -17.14
C LYS A 251 17.62 0.54 -18.16
N LYS A 252 16.56 0.80 -18.90
CA LYS A 252 16.50 1.96 -19.81
C LYS A 252 16.18 3.27 -19.11
N VAL A 253 15.82 3.22 -17.85
CA VAL A 253 15.58 4.40 -17.01
C VAL A 253 16.90 4.95 -16.53
N LYS A 254 17.09 6.27 -16.59
CA LYS A 254 18.28 6.92 -16.08
C LYS A 254 18.36 6.73 -14.56
N GLY A 255 19.48 6.21 -14.07
CA GLY A 255 19.70 5.98 -12.65
C GLY A 255 20.39 4.65 -12.38
N LYS A 256 20.47 4.28 -11.12
CA LYS A 256 21.01 3.00 -10.65
C LYS A 256 19.86 2.05 -10.31
N GLY A 257 19.96 0.82 -10.79
CA GLY A 257 18.98 -0.22 -10.53
C GLY A 257 19.47 -1.22 -9.47
N HIS A 258 18.52 -1.70 -8.66
CA HIS A 258 18.80 -2.68 -7.63
C HIS A 258 17.73 -3.77 -7.64
N LEU A 259 18.13 -5.03 -7.53
CA LEU A 259 17.26 -6.17 -7.28
C LEU A 259 17.45 -6.61 -5.84
N CYS A 260 16.36 -6.75 -5.09
CA CYS A 260 16.40 -7.14 -3.69
C CYS A 260 15.54 -8.38 -3.44
N THR A 261 16.16 -9.45 -2.94
CA THR A 261 15.45 -10.58 -2.35
C THR A 261 15.36 -10.36 -0.84
N ALA A 262 14.18 -10.10 -0.34
CA ALA A 262 13.91 -10.02 1.08
C ALA A 262 13.51 -11.39 1.62
N ILE A 263 14.32 -11.93 2.50
CA ILE A 263 14.11 -13.22 3.18
C ILE A 263 13.52 -12.93 4.53
N LEU A 264 12.27 -13.37 4.72
CA LEU A 264 11.52 -13.15 5.95
C LEU A 264 11.48 -14.43 6.76
N SER A 265 11.73 -14.32 8.06
CA SER A 265 11.73 -15.45 8.96
C SER A 265 11.11 -15.08 10.32
N ASN A 266 10.69 -16.10 11.03
CA ASN A 266 10.33 -16.00 12.44
C ASN A 266 10.98 -17.19 13.17
N PRO A 267 11.80 -16.96 14.20
CA PRO A 267 12.55 -18.02 14.88
C PRO A 267 11.66 -19.05 15.57
N ARG A 268 10.38 -18.73 15.78
CA ARG A 268 9.41 -19.61 16.46
C ARG A 268 8.60 -20.47 15.50
N THR A 269 8.47 -20.06 14.22
CA THR A 269 7.62 -20.73 13.25
C THR A 269 8.39 -20.94 11.96
N LYS A 270 8.62 -22.21 11.56
CA LYS A 270 9.33 -22.53 10.33
C LYS A 270 8.39 -22.47 9.12
N GLY A 271 8.80 -21.77 8.06
CA GLY A 271 8.08 -21.73 6.79
C GLY A 271 6.74 -21.00 6.80
N VAL A 272 6.34 -20.43 7.95
CA VAL A 272 5.07 -19.70 8.12
C VAL A 272 5.30 -18.46 8.95
N LEU A 273 4.67 -17.36 8.58
CA LEU A 273 4.73 -16.09 9.30
C LEU A 273 3.34 -15.72 9.82
N PRO A 274 3.05 -16.00 11.10
CA PRO A 274 1.76 -15.66 11.68
C PRO A 274 1.59 -14.13 11.83
N ARG A 275 0.39 -13.64 11.54
CA ARG A 275 0.03 -12.24 11.79
C ARG A 275 0.15 -11.92 13.28
N GLY A 276 0.76 -10.77 13.59
CA GLY A 276 0.92 -10.29 14.97
C GLY A 276 2.18 -10.76 15.68
N GLU A 277 2.99 -11.59 15.04
CA GLU A 277 4.32 -11.93 15.52
C GLU A 277 5.40 -11.10 14.82
N GLY A 278 6.56 -10.96 15.47
CA GLY A 278 7.71 -10.28 14.88
C GLY A 278 8.25 -11.05 13.67
N VAL A 279 8.80 -10.31 12.72
CA VAL A 279 9.40 -10.86 11.52
C VAL A 279 10.84 -10.35 11.43
N ASP A 280 11.78 -11.27 11.32
CA ASP A 280 13.16 -10.95 10.97
C ASP A 280 13.29 -10.84 9.45
N ILE A 281 13.96 -9.80 8.96
CA ILE A 281 14.10 -9.53 7.54
C ILE A 281 15.58 -9.42 7.20
N ARG A 282 16.04 -10.29 6.29
CA ARG A 282 17.37 -10.23 5.69
C ARG A 282 17.23 -9.86 4.22
N MET A 283 18.03 -8.90 3.76
CA MET A 283 17.98 -8.43 2.39
C MET A 283 19.26 -8.81 1.64
N GLU A 284 19.09 -9.44 0.48
CA GLU A 284 20.13 -9.74 -0.47
C GLU A 284 19.95 -8.82 -1.68
N ILE A 285 20.90 -7.91 -1.91
CA ILE A 285 20.80 -6.85 -2.91
C ILE A 285 21.84 -7.07 -3.99
N GLU A 286 21.42 -6.99 -5.24
CA GLU A 286 22.24 -7.04 -6.43
C GLU A 286 22.09 -5.72 -7.20
N ASP A 287 23.22 -5.09 -7.55
CA ASP A 287 23.25 -3.90 -8.39
C ASP A 287 23.26 -4.29 -9.86
N ILE A 288 22.43 -3.60 -10.70
CA ILE A 288 22.26 -3.93 -12.12
C ILE A 288 22.39 -2.73 -13.06
#